data_02c0df48f01fd02a45607e44303e3119
#
_entry.id   02c0df48f01fd02a45607e44303e3119
#
_cell.length_a   1.000
_cell.length_b   1.000
_cell.length_c   1.000
_cell.angle_alpha   90.00
_cell.angle_beta   90.00
_cell.angle_gamma   90.00
#
_symmetry.space_group_name_H-M   'P 1'
#
loop_
_entity.id
_entity.type
_entity.pdbx_description
1 polymer ?
#
loop_
_entity_poly.entity_id
_entity_poly.type
_entity_poly.pdbx_seq_one_letter_code
_entity_poly.pdbx_strand_id
1 'polypeptide(L)'
;RGVESPDVIEKLGVPVYAGLPYSPSQEQLNRRRKARDGKTRLLSLTEPTDLAVESLRSLRTSLKFAMLEARNKVLMITSPTPAVGKSFVSSNLAAVIAQTGQRVLLIDADMRRGYLHTLFGMAPRNGLSDALASCLSLAEITNRTEVKNLHFISAGFSAPNPSELLMHENFSRLLKEAERLYDFIVIDTPPVLAVTDAVLVAQQAGTNLLVARFGLSTSSQIDASKRRLAQNGVLLKGVILNAVKRKASTSPYDSGAYGYYTYTQQA
;
A
#
# COMPACT_ATOMS: atom_id res chain seq x y z
N ARG A 1 2.71 -23.45 5.75
CA ARG A 1 4.05 -22.86 5.83
C ARG A 1 4.02 -21.50 5.13
N GLY A 2 4.70 -20.49 5.70
CA GLY A 2 4.81 -19.17 5.10
C GLY A 2 5.61 -19.20 3.80
N VAL A 3 5.30 -18.26 2.89
CA VAL A 3 6.00 -18.13 1.59
C VAL A 3 7.38 -17.54 1.83
N GLU A 4 8.41 -18.23 1.31
CA GLU A 4 9.83 -17.86 1.43
C GLU A 4 10.51 -17.68 0.06
N SER A 5 9.76 -17.77 -1.04
CA SER A 5 10.25 -17.54 -2.41
C SER A 5 9.14 -16.94 -3.27
N PRO A 6 9.46 -16.04 -4.21
CA PRO A 6 8.52 -15.57 -5.22
C PRO A 6 7.94 -16.69 -6.08
N ASP A 7 8.74 -17.71 -6.43
CA ASP A 7 8.31 -18.80 -7.28
C ASP A 7 7.05 -19.49 -6.75
N VAL A 8 6.90 -19.55 -5.41
CA VAL A 8 5.70 -20.12 -4.77
C VAL A 8 4.46 -19.27 -5.09
N ILE A 9 4.61 -17.94 -5.18
CA ILE A 9 3.53 -17.02 -5.54
C ILE A 9 3.24 -17.09 -7.03
N GLU A 10 4.27 -17.10 -7.86
CA GLU A 10 4.16 -17.14 -9.31
C GLU A 10 3.51 -18.42 -9.81
N LYS A 11 3.73 -19.56 -9.13
CA LYS A 11 3.00 -20.82 -9.36
C LYS A 11 1.49 -20.71 -9.15
N LEU A 12 1.02 -19.70 -8.39
CA LEU A 12 -0.40 -19.39 -8.24
C LEU A 12 -0.95 -18.57 -9.43
N GLY A 13 -0.11 -18.25 -10.43
CA GLY A 13 -0.47 -17.43 -11.57
C GLY A 13 -0.62 -15.95 -11.23
N VAL A 14 0.14 -15.45 -10.25
CA VAL A 14 0.18 -14.02 -9.88
C VAL A 14 1.63 -13.57 -9.86
N PRO A 15 2.03 -12.54 -10.64
CA PRO A 15 3.39 -12.07 -10.67
C PRO A 15 3.79 -11.39 -9.35
N VAL A 16 5.06 -11.51 -8.97
CA VAL A 16 5.65 -10.75 -7.86
C VAL A 16 6.24 -9.46 -8.42
N TYR A 17 5.64 -8.32 -8.05
CA TYR A 17 6.06 -6.99 -8.52
C TYR A 17 7.31 -6.47 -7.84
N ALA A 18 7.49 -6.81 -6.55
CA ALA A 18 8.67 -6.46 -5.78
C ALA A 18 8.85 -7.37 -4.57
N GLY A 19 10.11 -7.59 -4.18
CA GLY A 19 10.50 -8.08 -2.87
C GLY A 19 11.10 -6.93 -2.07
N LEU A 20 10.49 -6.56 -0.95
CA LEU A 20 10.99 -5.52 -0.07
C LEU A 20 11.83 -6.14 1.04
N PRO A 21 13.13 -5.84 1.16
CA PRO A 21 13.96 -6.36 2.23
C PRO A 21 13.43 -5.98 3.62
N TYR A 22 13.67 -6.83 4.60
CA TYR A 22 13.45 -6.47 6.01
C TYR A 22 14.33 -5.29 6.40
N SER A 23 13.74 -4.25 6.97
CA SER A 23 14.43 -3.05 7.44
C SER A 23 14.41 -2.98 8.97
N PRO A 24 15.58 -3.04 9.64
CA PRO A 24 15.68 -2.79 11.09
C PRO A 24 15.25 -1.37 11.47
N SER A 25 15.54 -0.37 10.62
CA SER A 25 15.15 1.02 10.83
C SER A 25 13.63 1.17 10.85
N GLN A 26 12.91 0.48 9.97
CA GLN A 26 11.44 0.46 10.00
C GLN A 26 10.90 -0.14 11.30
N GLU A 27 11.55 -1.16 11.85
CA GLU A 27 11.14 -1.73 13.14
C GLU A 27 11.31 -0.72 14.27
N GLN A 28 12.40 0.05 14.28
CA GLN A 28 12.61 1.13 15.25
C GLN A 28 11.55 2.23 15.13
N LEU A 29 11.20 2.64 13.91
CA LEU A 29 10.11 3.59 13.66
C LEU A 29 8.78 3.08 14.20
N ASN A 30 8.48 1.80 14.01
CA ASN A 30 7.25 1.18 14.52
C ASN A 30 7.18 1.22 16.06
N ARG A 31 8.31 1.01 16.76
CA ARG A 31 8.38 1.13 18.23
C ARG A 31 8.13 2.55 18.72
N ARG A 32 8.58 3.57 17.98
CA ARG A 32 8.40 5.00 18.29
C ARG A 32 7.03 5.55 17.89
N ARG A 33 6.20 4.78 17.21
CA ARG A 33 4.90 5.22 16.63
C ARG A 33 3.89 5.76 17.63
N LYS A 34 4.04 5.44 18.93
CA LYS A 34 3.14 5.93 20.00
C LYS A 34 3.43 7.37 20.45
N ALA A 35 4.54 7.98 20.04
CA ALA A 35 4.85 9.35 20.38
C ALA A 35 3.97 10.31 19.56
N ARG A 36 3.19 11.16 20.24
CA ARG A 36 2.33 12.20 19.63
C ARG A 36 3.10 13.52 19.49
N ASP A 37 4.17 13.52 18.74
CA ASP A 37 5.04 14.70 18.54
C ASP A 37 4.79 15.43 17.21
N GLY A 38 3.74 15.07 16.49
CA GLY A 38 3.36 15.69 15.21
C GLY A 38 4.30 15.41 14.03
N LYS A 39 5.29 14.51 14.20
CA LYS A 39 6.29 14.25 13.14
C LYS A 39 5.88 13.13 12.23
N THR A 40 6.15 13.31 10.94
CA THR A 40 6.01 12.26 9.92
C THR A 40 7.05 11.15 10.13
N ARG A 41 6.58 9.88 10.11
CA ARG A 41 7.40 8.68 10.37
C ARG A 41 7.36 7.71 9.21
N LEU A 42 7.89 8.16 8.08
CA LEU A 42 8.05 7.33 6.89
C LEU A 42 9.52 6.96 6.70
N LEU A 43 9.80 5.68 6.46
CA LEU A 43 11.17 5.20 6.20
C LEU A 43 11.79 5.94 5.01
N SER A 44 11.00 6.20 3.97
CA SER A 44 11.43 6.93 2.77
C SER A 44 11.90 8.38 3.02
N LEU A 45 11.58 8.95 4.19
CA LEU A 45 12.05 10.27 4.64
C LEU A 45 13.19 10.17 5.64
N THR A 46 13.09 9.24 6.60
CA THR A 46 14.07 9.13 7.68
C THR A 46 15.35 8.39 7.27
N GLU A 47 15.23 7.42 6.38
CA GLU A 47 16.32 6.57 5.89
C GLU A 47 16.18 6.37 4.37
N PRO A 48 16.39 7.42 3.56
CA PRO A 48 16.11 7.37 2.12
C PRO A 48 17.01 6.40 1.34
N THR A 49 18.12 5.96 1.93
CA THR A 49 19.07 4.98 1.36
C THR A 49 18.81 3.54 1.81
N ASP A 50 17.78 3.29 2.64
CA ASP A 50 17.40 1.93 3.05
C ASP A 50 17.02 1.08 1.83
N LEU A 51 17.47 -0.18 1.81
CA LEU A 51 17.22 -1.10 0.69
C LEU A 51 15.73 -1.33 0.42
N ALA A 52 14.88 -1.26 1.45
CA ALA A 52 13.43 -1.35 1.25
C ALA A 52 12.89 -0.11 0.49
N VAL A 53 13.48 1.07 0.72
CA VAL A 53 13.13 2.29 -0.01
C VAL A 53 13.59 2.20 -1.47
N GLU A 54 14.79 1.69 -1.74
CA GLU A 54 15.26 1.44 -3.10
C GLU A 54 14.35 0.45 -3.86
N SER A 55 13.91 -0.60 -3.17
CA SER A 55 12.95 -1.56 -3.74
C SER A 55 11.60 -0.91 -4.05
N LEU A 56 11.13 0.04 -3.23
CA LEU A 56 9.92 0.82 -3.51
C LEU A 56 10.11 1.77 -4.72
N ARG A 57 11.30 2.33 -4.93
CA ARG A 57 11.63 3.10 -6.15
C ARG A 57 11.58 2.23 -7.40
N SER A 58 12.09 1.01 -7.32
CA SER A 58 12.01 0.03 -8.41
C SER A 58 10.55 -0.38 -8.68
N LEU A 59 9.77 -0.64 -7.64
CA LEU A 59 8.34 -0.93 -7.73
C LEU A 59 7.57 0.22 -8.40
N ARG A 60 7.85 1.48 -8.03
CA ARG A 60 7.27 2.67 -8.67
C ARG A 60 7.47 2.64 -10.18
N THR A 61 8.69 2.29 -10.64
CA THR A 61 9.00 2.21 -12.07
C THR A 61 8.17 1.13 -12.77
N SER A 62 8.07 -0.06 -12.19
CA SER A 62 7.22 -1.15 -12.71
C SER A 62 5.74 -0.76 -12.74
N LEU A 63 5.26 -0.08 -11.71
CA LEU A 63 3.86 0.39 -11.64
C LEU A 63 3.54 1.45 -12.68
N LYS A 64 4.49 2.32 -13.02
CA LYS A 64 4.29 3.31 -14.08
C LYS A 64 3.85 2.66 -15.39
N PHE A 65 4.48 1.54 -15.76
CA PHE A 65 4.10 0.79 -16.97
C PHE A 65 2.76 0.06 -16.77
N ALA A 66 2.57 -0.62 -15.65
CA ALA A 66 1.32 -1.35 -15.36
C ALA A 66 0.09 -0.43 -15.35
N MET A 67 0.25 0.83 -14.93
CA MET A 67 -0.85 1.80 -14.86
C MET A 67 -1.14 2.51 -16.18
N LEU A 68 -0.27 2.42 -17.19
CA LEU A 68 -0.59 2.93 -18.54
C LEU A 68 -1.79 2.22 -19.16
N GLU A 69 -1.97 0.94 -18.86
CA GLU A 69 -3.09 0.12 -19.35
C GLU A 69 -4.27 0.10 -18.37
N ALA A 70 -4.15 0.73 -17.21
CA ALA A 70 -5.19 0.73 -16.20
C ALA A 70 -6.35 1.67 -16.61
N ARG A 71 -7.56 1.30 -16.23
CA ARG A 71 -8.77 2.09 -16.52
C ARG A 71 -8.82 3.45 -15.83
N ASN A 72 -8.06 3.63 -14.77
CA ASN A 72 -7.95 4.88 -14.00
C ASN A 72 -6.64 4.94 -13.20
N LYS A 73 -6.41 6.05 -12.51
CA LYS A 73 -5.17 6.36 -11.76
C LYS A 73 -5.17 5.81 -10.33
N VAL A 74 -6.10 4.92 -9.99
CA VAL A 74 -6.28 4.43 -8.63
C VAL A 74 -5.57 3.08 -8.46
N LEU A 75 -4.63 3.03 -7.52
CA LEU A 75 -3.97 1.83 -7.05
C LEU A 75 -4.53 1.43 -5.68
N MET A 76 -5.19 0.29 -5.59
CA MET A 76 -5.60 -0.30 -4.33
C MET A 76 -4.53 -1.25 -3.81
N ILE A 77 -4.19 -1.13 -2.53
CA ILE A 77 -3.28 -2.02 -1.81
C ILE A 77 -4.05 -2.70 -0.67
N THR A 78 -4.05 -4.03 -0.69
CA THR A 78 -4.65 -4.87 0.34
C THR A 78 -3.66 -5.94 0.81
N SER A 79 -4.11 -6.82 1.69
CA SER A 79 -3.34 -7.95 2.21
C SER A 79 -4.25 -9.13 2.52
N PRO A 80 -3.73 -10.37 2.62
CA PRO A 80 -4.53 -11.51 3.06
C PRO A 80 -5.00 -11.34 4.51
N THR A 81 -4.07 -10.96 5.39
CA THR A 81 -4.25 -10.89 6.85
C THR A 81 -3.67 -9.59 7.41
N PRO A 82 -4.01 -9.20 8.65
CA PRO A 82 -3.39 -8.06 9.32
C PRO A 82 -1.87 -8.25 9.55
N ALA A 83 -1.18 -7.16 9.88
CA ALA A 83 0.22 -7.12 10.32
C ALA A 83 1.28 -7.60 9.31
N VAL A 84 0.96 -7.66 8.03
CA VAL A 84 1.93 -8.01 6.96
C VAL A 84 2.75 -6.82 6.45
N GLY A 85 2.45 -5.60 6.91
CA GLY A 85 3.15 -4.39 6.51
C GLY A 85 2.51 -3.63 5.36
N LYS A 86 1.23 -3.89 5.05
CA LYS A 86 0.46 -3.22 4.00
C LYS A 86 0.58 -1.70 4.06
N SER A 87 0.27 -1.10 5.20
CA SER A 87 0.27 0.35 5.37
C SER A 87 1.68 0.98 5.35
N PHE A 88 2.72 0.21 5.71
CA PHE A 88 4.11 0.58 5.45
C PHE A 88 4.36 0.71 3.93
N VAL A 89 3.92 -0.28 3.17
CA VAL A 89 4.08 -0.27 1.70
C VAL A 89 3.30 0.88 1.09
N SER A 90 2.01 1.04 1.43
CA SER A 90 1.14 2.07 0.87
C SER A 90 1.68 3.48 1.10
N SER A 91 2.06 3.80 2.34
CA SER A 91 2.50 5.14 2.71
C SER A 91 3.87 5.50 2.13
N ASN A 92 4.83 4.58 2.19
CA ASN A 92 6.16 4.84 1.63
C ASN A 92 6.16 4.82 0.10
N LEU A 93 5.36 3.97 -0.54
CA LEU A 93 5.20 3.98 -2.00
C LEU A 93 4.59 5.31 -2.46
N ALA A 94 3.53 5.79 -1.80
CA ALA A 94 2.92 7.08 -2.11
C ALA A 94 3.95 8.23 -1.98
N ALA A 95 4.77 8.23 -0.93
CA ALA A 95 5.83 9.22 -0.72
C ALA A 95 6.90 9.14 -1.83
N VAL A 96 7.37 7.94 -2.18
CA VAL A 96 8.37 7.73 -3.23
C VAL A 96 7.85 8.15 -4.62
N ILE A 97 6.56 7.98 -4.90
CA ILE A 97 5.94 8.48 -6.13
C ILE A 97 5.88 10.01 -6.10
N ALA A 98 5.43 10.61 -5.00
CA ALA A 98 5.33 12.07 -4.87
C ALA A 98 6.68 12.80 -5.00
N GLN A 99 7.77 12.17 -4.54
CA GLN A 99 9.14 12.68 -4.68
C GLN A 99 9.58 12.88 -6.14
N THR A 100 8.90 12.26 -7.11
CA THR A 100 9.16 12.48 -8.55
C THR A 100 8.47 13.72 -9.12
N GLY A 101 7.74 14.47 -8.30
CA GLY A 101 6.98 15.64 -8.73
C GLY A 101 5.51 15.35 -9.08
N GLN A 102 5.08 14.09 -9.08
CA GLN A 102 3.68 13.72 -9.29
C GLN A 102 2.80 14.13 -8.09
N ARG A 103 1.61 14.63 -8.37
CA ARG A 103 0.60 14.92 -7.35
C ARG A 103 -0.05 13.61 -6.91
N VAL A 104 0.21 13.19 -5.68
CA VAL A 104 -0.23 11.90 -5.13
C VAL A 104 -1.24 12.13 -4.02
N LEU A 105 -2.32 11.35 -4.03
CA LEU A 105 -3.26 11.25 -2.93
C LEU A 105 -3.16 9.86 -2.31
N LEU A 106 -2.90 9.81 -1.01
CA LEU A 106 -2.98 8.59 -0.20
C LEU A 106 -4.27 8.60 0.60
N ILE A 107 -5.09 7.55 0.48
CA ILE A 107 -6.35 7.40 1.20
C ILE A 107 -6.26 6.20 2.14
N ASP A 108 -6.51 6.40 3.42
CA ASP A 108 -6.73 5.33 4.39
C ASP A 108 -8.20 4.89 4.33
N ALA A 109 -8.47 3.77 3.67
CA ALA A 109 -9.82 3.20 3.57
C ALA A 109 -10.07 2.08 4.59
N ASP A 110 -9.17 1.87 5.56
CA ASP A 110 -9.44 1.00 6.71
C ASP A 110 -10.23 1.76 7.77
N MET A 111 -11.51 2.02 7.50
CA MET A 111 -12.43 2.73 8.40
C MET A 111 -12.76 1.96 9.68
N ARG A 112 -12.24 0.72 9.82
CA ARG A 112 -12.40 -0.12 11.03
C ARG A 112 -11.23 0.03 11.99
N ARG A 113 -10.00 0.13 11.45
CA ARG A 113 -8.75 0.17 12.21
C ARG A 113 -7.72 1.10 11.56
N GLY A 114 -8.19 2.13 10.86
CA GLY A 114 -7.32 3.10 10.20
C GLY A 114 -6.36 3.76 11.17
N TYR A 115 -5.09 3.78 10.82
CA TYR A 115 -4.04 4.37 11.65
C TYR A 115 -2.97 5.14 10.86
N LEU A 116 -3.11 5.22 9.53
CA LEU A 116 -2.13 5.94 8.70
C LEU A 116 -1.93 7.39 9.16
N HIS A 117 -2.96 8.03 9.70
CA HIS A 117 -2.88 9.38 10.27
C HIS A 117 -1.76 9.50 11.33
N THR A 118 -1.48 8.43 12.08
CA THR A 118 -0.40 8.43 13.09
C THR A 118 0.99 8.47 12.46
N LEU A 119 1.16 7.97 11.22
CA LEU A 119 2.42 8.03 10.47
C LEU A 119 2.74 9.46 10.01
N PHE A 120 1.70 10.29 9.86
CA PHE A 120 1.82 11.69 9.48
C PHE A 120 1.69 12.66 10.67
N GLY A 121 1.60 12.14 11.89
CA GLY A 121 1.40 12.97 13.10
C GLY A 121 0.07 13.72 13.11
N MET A 122 -0.94 13.24 12.38
CA MET A 122 -2.24 13.88 12.19
C MET A 122 -3.32 13.27 13.08
N ALA A 123 -4.43 14.00 13.27
CA ALA A 123 -5.64 13.48 13.89
C ALA A 123 -6.52 12.78 12.83
N PRO A 124 -7.35 11.78 13.21
CA PRO A 124 -8.24 11.08 12.29
C PRO A 124 -9.53 11.85 11.96
N ARG A 125 -9.52 13.17 12.05
CA ARG A 125 -10.71 14.02 11.85
C ARG A 125 -10.91 14.35 10.38
N ASN A 126 -12.18 14.55 9.99
CA ASN A 126 -12.57 14.90 8.63
C ASN A 126 -11.90 13.96 7.63
N GLY A 127 -12.15 12.67 7.77
CA GLY A 127 -11.60 11.63 6.91
C GLY A 127 -12.61 11.04 5.96
N LEU A 128 -12.25 9.89 5.39
CA LEU A 128 -13.06 9.22 4.39
C LEU A 128 -14.47 8.88 4.90
N SER A 129 -14.57 8.28 6.10
CA SER A 129 -15.87 7.91 6.67
C SER A 129 -16.78 9.13 6.88
N ASP A 130 -16.19 10.25 7.33
CA ASP A 130 -16.94 11.49 7.56
C ASP A 130 -17.46 12.08 6.24
N ALA A 131 -16.62 12.05 5.18
CA ALA A 131 -17.03 12.52 3.85
C ALA A 131 -18.15 11.66 3.25
N LEU A 132 -18.04 10.35 3.39
CA LEU A 132 -19.05 9.44 2.83
C LEU A 132 -20.39 9.52 3.57
N ALA A 133 -20.36 9.76 4.89
CA ALA A 133 -21.56 9.87 5.72
C ALA A 133 -22.20 11.26 5.66
N SER A 134 -21.40 12.34 5.60
CA SER A 134 -21.84 13.72 5.77
C SER A 134 -21.66 14.58 4.52
N CYS A 135 -21.29 13.99 3.39
CA CYS A 135 -21.08 14.67 2.10
C CYS A 135 -20.06 15.83 2.17
N LEU A 136 -19.02 15.71 3.01
CA LEU A 136 -17.90 16.66 2.99
C LEU A 136 -17.20 16.61 1.63
N SER A 137 -16.75 17.76 1.16
CA SER A 137 -16.01 17.87 -0.10
C SER A 137 -14.60 17.25 0.01
N LEU A 138 -14.03 16.89 -1.13
CA LEU A 138 -12.67 16.37 -1.19
C LEU A 138 -11.66 17.36 -0.56
N ALA A 139 -11.85 18.67 -0.75
CA ALA A 139 -11.01 19.72 -0.18
C ALA A 139 -11.05 19.75 1.36
N GLU A 140 -12.21 19.52 1.98
CA GLU A 140 -12.39 19.55 3.42
C GLU A 140 -11.71 18.37 4.13
N ILE A 141 -11.59 17.22 3.46
CA ILE A 141 -11.02 16.01 4.04
C ILE A 141 -9.55 15.78 3.66
N THR A 142 -9.03 16.56 2.71
CA THR A 142 -7.65 16.40 2.21
C THR A 142 -6.68 17.21 3.05
N ASN A 143 -5.66 16.53 3.56
CA ASN A 143 -4.59 17.13 4.35
C ASN A 143 -3.28 17.16 3.56
N ARG A 144 -2.55 18.28 3.66
CA ARG A 144 -1.17 18.37 3.17
C ARG A 144 -0.26 17.62 4.13
N THR A 145 0.74 16.92 3.59
CA THR A 145 1.77 16.26 4.39
C THR A 145 3.09 17.03 4.32
N GLU A 146 4.08 16.65 5.14
CA GLU A 146 5.45 17.17 5.02
C GLU A 146 6.13 16.75 3.72
N VAL A 147 5.64 15.70 3.05
CA VAL A 147 6.15 15.24 1.76
C VAL A 147 5.55 16.11 0.67
N LYS A 148 6.41 16.85 -0.05
CA LYS A 148 5.98 17.67 -1.19
C LYS A 148 5.19 16.81 -2.20
N ASN A 149 4.07 17.34 -2.69
CA ASN A 149 3.16 16.71 -3.65
C ASN A 149 2.42 15.46 -3.11
N LEU A 150 2.54 15.11 -1.83
CA LEU A 150 1.74 14.06 -1.20
C LEU A 150 0.65 14.68 -0.33
N HIS A 151 -0.60 14.40 -0.65
CA HIS A 151 -1.75 14.70 0.19
C HIS A 151 -2.31 13.41 0.80
N PHE A 152 -3.00 13.56 1.91
CA PHE A 152 -3.49 12.42 2.68
C PHE A 152 -4.94 12.63 3.14
N ILE A 153 -5.75 11.57 3.01
CA ILE A 153 -7.09 11.46 3.60
C ILE A 153 -7.06 10.35 4.64
N SER A 154 -7.35 10.69 5.89
CA SER A 154 -7.45 9.72 6.98
C SER A 154 -8.71 8.85 6.83
N ALA A 155 -8.78 7.74 7.55
CA ALA A 155 -9.98 6.90 7.60
C ALA A 155 -11.20 7.64 8.16
N GLY A 156 -10.99 8.69 8.93
CA GLY A 156 -12.02 9.40 9.67
C GLY A 156 -12.34 8.72 11.00
N PHE A 157 -13.51 9.03 11.56
CA PHE A 157 -14.00 8.32 12.74
C PHE A 157 -14.42 6.89 12.37
N SER A 158 -14.32 5.97 13.35
CA SER A 158 -14.75 4.59 13.15
C SER A 158 -16.21 4.53 12.75
N ALA A 159 -16.49 4.09 11.55
CA ALA A 159 -17.85 3.96 11.04
C ALA A 159 -18.47 2.62 11.49
N PRO A 160 -19.75 2.58 11.85
CA PRO A 160 -20.42 1.33 12.21
C PRO A 160 -20.65 0.43 10.98
N ASN A 161 -20.77 1.01 9.79
CA ASN A 161 -21.13 0.36 8.53
C ASN A 161 -20.20 0.73 7.35
N PRO A 162 -18.89 0.47 7.42
CA PRO A 162 -17.92 0.89 6.39
C PRO A 162 -18.27 0.38 4.99
N SER A 163 -18.71 -0.87 4.88
CA SER A 163 -19.07 -1.49 3.59
C SER A 163 -20.21 -0.74 2.89
N GLU A 164 -21.24 -0.32 3.63
CA GLU A 164 -22.36 0.44 3.07
C GLU A 164 -21.90 1.81 2.55
N LEU A 165 -21.03 2.49 3.31
CA LEU A 165 -20.45 3.75 2.88
C LEU A 165 -19.63 3.61 1.58
N LEU A 166 -18.86 2.53 1.44
CA LEU A 166 -18.08 2.26 0.23
C LEU A 166 -18.93 1.84 -0.97
N MET A 167 -20.10 1.25 -0.73
CA MET A 167 -21.08 0.92 -1.79
C MET A 167 -21.84 2.14 -2.29
N HIS A 168 -21.91 3.23 -1.51
CA HIS A 168 -22.65 4.43 -1.87
C HIS A 168 -21.94 5.17 -3.02
N GLU A 169 -22.73 5.81 -3.89
CA GLU A 169 -22.22 6.59 -5.03
C GLU A 169 -21.26 7.72 -4.65
N ASN A 170 -21.33 8.21 -3.40
CA ASN A 170 -20.44 9.23 -2.89
C ASN A 170 -18.97 8.81 -2.99
N PHE A 171 -18.64 7.52 -2.78
CA PHE A 171 -17.28 7.02 -2.91
C PHE A 171 -16.77 7.10 -4.36
N SER A 172 -17.58 6.64 -5.31
CA SER A 172 -17.25 6.74 -6.74
C SER A 172 -17.11 8.20 -7.19
N ARG A 173 -17.98 9.11 -6.72
CA ARG A 173 -17.92 10.53 -7.01
C ARG A 173 -16.64 11.18 -6.45
N LEU A 174 -16.29 10.87 -5.21
CA LEU A 174 -15.07 11.34 -4.56
C LEU A 174 -13.81 10.91 -5.35
N LEU A 175 -13.76 9.65 -5.78
CA LEU A 175 -12.61 9.15 -6.57
C LEU A 175 -12.52 9.85 -7.93
N LYS A 176 -13.65 10.05 -8.63
CA LYS A 176 -13.67 10.80 -9.92
C LYS A 176 -13.21 12.25 -9.76
N GLU A 177 -13.56 12.90 -8.66
CA GLU A 177 -13.08 14.25 -8.35
C GLU A 177 -11.56 14.22 -8.08
N ALA A 178 -11.08 13.27 -7.27
CA ALA A 178 -9.67 13.11 -6.98
C ALA A 178 -8.83 12.85 -8.25
N GLU A 179 -9.32 12.05 -9.19
CA GLU A 179 -8.63 11.75 -10.45
C GLU A 179 -8.38 13.00 -11.34
N ARG A 180 -9.18 14.06 -11.18
CA ARG A 180 -8.97 15.33 -11.89
C ARG A 180 -7.83 16.15 -11.29
N LEU A 181 -7.57 15.99 -9.99
CA LEU A 181 -6.61 16.79 -9.23
C LEU A 181 -5.27 16.10 -9.04
N TYR A 182 -5.25 14.78 -9.03
CA TYR A 182 -4.07 13.97 -8.74
C TYR A 182 -3.63 13.15 -9.95
N ASP A 183 -2.33 12.92 -10.02
CA ASP A 183 -1.70 12.10 -11.06
C ASP A 183 -1.68 10.62 -10.67
N PHE A 184 -1.73 10.35 -9.35
CA PHE A 184 -1.73 9.01 -8.77
C PHE A 184 -2.52 8.98 -7.46
N ILE A 185 -3.34 7.95 -7.27
CA ILE A 185 -4.13 7.76 -6.05
C ILE A 185 -3.80 6.38 -5.47
N VAL A 186 -3.34 6.33 -4.23
CA VAL A 186 -3.07 5.09 -3.49
C VAL A 186 -4.13 4.92 -2.42
N ILE A 187 -4.80 3.77 -2.40
CA ILE A 187 -5.81 3.46 -1.38
C ILE A 187 -5.32 2.27 -0.54
N ASP A 188 -5.10 2.51 0.74
CA ASP A 188 -4.81 1.49 1.74
C ASP A 188 -6.11 0.92 2.30
N THR A 189 -6.33 -0.39 2.20
CA THR A 189 -7.59 -1.05 2.57
C THR A 189 -7.40 -2.05 3.72
N PRO A 190 -8.44 -2.47 4.43
CA PRO A 190 -8.32 -3.60 5.35
C PRO A 190 -7.96 -4.90 4.62
N PRO A 191 -7.53 -5.95 5.36
CA PRO A 191 -7.21 -7.24 4.75
C PRO A 191 -8.40 -7.86 4.02
N VAL A 192 -8.18 -8.31 2.79
CA VAL A 192 -9.25 -8.81 1.90
C VAL A 192 -9.94 -10.08 2.42
N LEU A 193 -9.25 -10.92 3.21
CA LEU A 193 -9.87 -12.11 3.80
C LEU A 193 -10.68 -11.82 5.06
N ALA A 194 -10.46 -10.66 5.70
CA ALA A 194 -11.15 -10.30 6.94
C ALA A 194 -12.53 -9.70 6.69
N VAL A 195 -12.64 -8.79 5.71
CA VAL A 195 -13.85 -8.01 5.43
C VAL A 195 -14.06 -7.79 3.94
N THR A 196 -15.25 -7.31 3.56
CA THR A 196 -15.62 -7.05 2.15
C THR A 196 -15.12 -5.70 1.64
N ASP A 197 -14.76 -4.80 2.53
CA ASP A 197 -14.39 -3.40 2.22
C ASP A 197 -13.31 -3.31 1.14
N ALA A 198 -12.27 -4.16 1.23
CA ALA A 198 -11.20 -4.19 0.23
C ALA A 198 -11.71 -4.57 -1.18
N VAL A 199 -12.69 -5.46 -1.26
CA VAL A 199 -13.31 -5.86 -2.54
C VAL A 199 -14.06 -4.68 -3.16
N LEU A 200 -14.83 -3.95 -2.36
CA LEU A 200 -15.59 -2.77 -2.82
C LEU A 200 -14.67 -1.66 -3.34
N VAL A 201 -13.57 -1.41 -2.64
CA VAL A 201 -12.53 -0.47 -3.12
C VAL A 201 -11.88 -0.99 -4.40
N ALA A 202 -11.55 -2.28 -4.47
CA ALA A 202 -10.90 -2.90 -5.61
C ALA A 202 -11.75 -2.79 -6.91
N GLN A 203 -13.07 -2.83 -6.79
CA GLN A 203 -13.99 -2.62 -7.93
C GLN A 203 -13.89 -1.20 -8.50
N GLN A 204 -13.45 -0.21 -7.73
CA GLN A 204 -13.26 1.18 -8.17
C GLN A 204 -11.82 1.44 -8.66
N ALA A 205 -10.85 0.61 -8.29
CA ALA A 205 -9.45 0.80 -8.61
C ALA A 205 -9.08 0.26 -10.00
N GLY A 206 -8.19 0.97 -10.69
CA GLY A 206 -7.62 0.53 -11.98
C GLY A 206 -6.57 -0.56 -11.82
N THR A 207 -5.89 -0.60 -10.67
CA THR A 207 -4.86 -1.60 -10.37
C THR A 207 -5.00 -2.08 -8.93
N ASN A 208 -4.88 -3.39 -8.71
CA ASN A 208 -5.02 -4.01 -7.39
C ASN A 208 -3.78 -4.84 -7.06
N LEU A 209 -3.11 -4.53 -5.96
CA LEU A 209 -1.94 -5.24 -5.46
C LEU A 209 -2.19 -5.84 -4.06
N LEU A 210 -1.57 -6.99 -3.82
CA LEU A 210 -1.62 -7.70 -2.55
C LEU A 210 -0.25 -7.64 -1.87
N VAL A 211 -0.20 -7.20 -0.61
CA VAL A 211 1.01 -7.28 0.20
C VAL A 211 0.99 -8.58 1.00
N ALA A 212 1.97 -9.42 0.76
CA ALA A 212 2.23 -10.64 1.55
C ALA A 212 3.54 -10.45 2.35
N ARG A 213 3.66 -11.10 3.51
CA ARG A 213 4.86 -11.04 4.34
C ARG A 213 5.65 -12.34 4.24
N PHE A 214 6.95 -12.22 3.96
CA PHE A 214 7.89 -13.33 3.90
C PHE A 214 7.85 -14.17 5.18
N GLY A 215 7.80 -15.48 5.04
CA GLY A 215 7.77 -16.43 6.13
C GLY A 215 6.48 -16.46 6.97
N LEU A 216 5.55 -15.51 6.77
CA LEU A 216 4.30 -15.39 7.53
C LEU A 216 3.06 -15.69 6.67
N SER A 217 2.90 -14.99 5.54
CA SER A 217 1.76 -15.22 4.65
C SER A 217 1.89 -16.56 3.94
N THR A 218 0.83 -17.36 3.89
CA THR A 218 0.85 -18.68 3.24
C THR A 218 0.38 -18.60 1.79
N SER A 219 0.80 -19.54 0.96
CA SER A 219 0.31 -19.69 -0.42
C SER A 219 -1.21 -19.83 -0.47
N SER A 220 -1.79 -20.57 0.45
CA SER A 220 -3.25 -20.74 0.57
C SER A 220 -3.97 -19.41 0.85
N GLN A 221 -3.40 -18.54 1.70
CA GLN A 221 -3.98 -17.21 1.97
C GLN A 221 -3.90 -16.30 0.74
N ILE A 222 -2.80 -16.35 -0.01
CA ILE A 222 -2.62 -15.56 -1.25
C ILE A 222 -3.62 -16.05 -2.30
N ASP A 223 -3.73 -17.35 -2.50
CA ASP A 223 -4.67 -17.95 -3.44
C ASP A 223 -6.14 -17.66 -3.07
N ALA A 224 -6.49 -17.78 -1.78
CA ALA A 224 -7.82 -17.40 -1.30
C ALA A 224 -8.14 -15.92 -1.55
N SER A 225 -7.15 -15.02 -1.36
CA SER A 225 -7.29 -13.59 -1.66
C SER A 225 -7.53 -13.34 -3.15
N LYS A 226 -6.75 -14.00 -4.01
CA LYS A 226 -6.91 -13.95 -5.47
C LYS A 226 -8.31 -14.40 -5.88
N ARG A 227 -8.75 -15.56 -5.38
CA ARG A 227 -10.08 -16.10 -5.68
C ARG A 227 -11.20 -15.18 -5.23
N ARG A 228 -11.10 -14.63 -4.01
CA ARG A 228 -12.11 -13.70 -3.48
C ARG A 228 -12.26 -12.44 -4.33
N LEU A 229 -11.15 -11.86 -4.80
CA LEU A 229 -11.18 -10.73 -5.73
C LEU A 229 -11.78 -11.14 -7.08
N ALA A 230 -11.34 -12.27 -7.66
CA ALA A 230 -11.82 -12.77 -8.95
C ALA A 230 -13.33 -13.07 -8.95
N GLN A 231 -13.87 -13.64 -7.87
CA GLN A 231 -15.31 -13.89 -7.71
C GLN A 231 -16.16 -12.60 -7.74
N ASN A 232 -15.54 -11.46 -7.51
CA ASN A 232 -16.17 -10.13 -7.55
C ASN A 232 -15.77 -9.33 -8.81
N GLY A 233 -15.25 -10.00 -9.85
CA GLY A 233 -14.86 -9.36 -11.10
C GLY A 233 -13.59 -8.52 -11.02
N VAL A 234 -12.77 -8.71 -9.99
CA VAL A 234 -11.54 -7.93 -9.76
C VAL A 234 -10.31 -8.78 -10.08
N LEU A 235 -9.44 -8.26 -10.92
CA LEU A 235 -8.13 -8.86 -11.21
C LEU A 235 -7.11 -8.42 -10.15
N LEU A 236 -6.47 -9.39 -9.49
CA LEU A 236 -5.27 -9.17 -8.72
C LEU A 236 -4.08 -9.04 -9.69
N LYS A 237 -3.54 -7.83 -9.85
CA LYS A 237 -2.48 -7.56 -10.82
C LYS A 237 -1.13 -8.13 -10.39
N GLY A 238 -0.86 -8.18 -9.08
CA GLY A 238 0.40 -8.73 -8.56
C GLY A 238 0.50 -8.72 -7.04
N VAL A 239 1.62 -9.27 -6.56
CA VAL A 239 1.97 -9.37 -5.15
C VAL A 239 3.25 -8.59 -4.85
N ILE A 240 3.28 -7.92 -3.70
CA ILE A 240 4.48 -7.34 -3.10
C ILE A 240 4.87 -8.24 -1.92
N LEU A 241 6.04 -8.86 -1.97
CA LEU A 241 6.55 -9.69 -0.88
C LEU A 241 7.36 -8.83 0.08
N ASN A 242 6.78 -8.51 1.23
CA ASN A 242 7.35 -7.61 2.22
C ASN A 242 8.21 -8.34 3.27
N ALA A 243 9.18 -7.64 3.84
CA ALA A 243 10.09 -8.09 4.90
C ALA A 243 10.88 -9.35 4.53
N VAL A 244 11.38 -9.40 3.31
CA VAL A 244 12.21 -10.50 2.81
C VAL A 244 13.50 -10.56 3.62
N LYS A 245 13.74 -11.69 4.26
CA LYS A 245 15.01 -11.97 4.97
C LYS A 245 15.94 -12.72 4.03
N ARG A 246 17.17 -12.22 3.89
CA ARG A 246 18.24 -13.00 3.26
C ARG A 246 18.47 -14.25 4.09
N LYS A 247 18.31 -15.44 3.49
CA LYS A 247 18.92 -16.63 4.06
C LYS A 247 20.44 -16.45 3.89
N ALA A 248 21.20 -16.71 4.92
CA ALA A 248 22.64 -16.92 4.79
C ALA A 248 22.83 -18.22 3.98
N SER A 249 22.72 -18.12 2.65
CA SER A 249 23.01 -19.26 1.78
C SER A 249 24.52 -19.34 1.59
N THR A 250 25.05 -20.50 1.84
CA THR A 250 26.47 -20.87 1.72
C THR A 250 26.94 -21.05 0.26
N SER A 251 26.16 -20.63 -0.74
CA SER A 251 26.52 -20.74 -2.15
C SER A 251 26.44 -19.40 -2.89
N PRO A 252 27.55 -18.97 -3.54
CA PRO A 252 27.54 -17.79 -4.42
C PRO A 252 26.66 -17.98 -5.69
N TYR A 253 26.23 -19.21 -5.98
CA TYR A 253 25.46 -19.57 -7.19
C TYR A 253 23.94 -19.55 -7.01
N ASP A 254 23.44 -19.34 -5.79
CA ASP A 254 21.97 -19.32 -5.50
C ASP A 254 21.37 -17.91 -5.60
N SER A 255 22.08 -17.00 -6.29
CA SER A 255 21.66 -15.61 -6.57
C SER A 255 20.72 -15.48 -7.77
N GLY A 256 20.15 -16.57 -8.22
CA GLY A 256 19.33 -16.65 -9.45
C GLY A 256 17.86 -16.39 -9.26
N ALA A 257 17.41 -15.29 -8.62
CA ALA A 257 16.04 -14.74 -8.80
C ALA A 257 15.83 -13.33 -8.22
N TYR A 258 16.80 -12.78 -7.49
CA TYR A 258 16.73 -11.39 -7.01
C TYR A 258 18.02 -10.65 -7.39
N GLY A 259 18.16 -10.33 -8.67
CA GLY A 259 19.21 -9.47 -9.18
C GLY A 259 19.00 -8.03 -8.68
N TYR A 260 19.26 -7.78 -7.40
CA TYR A 260 19.57 -6.44 -6.96
C TYR A 260 20.99 -6.13 -7.41
N TYR A 261 21.12 -5.41 -8.51
CA TYR A 261 22.39 -4.77 -8.87
C TYR A 261 22.70 -3.74 -7.79
N THR A 262 23.50 -4.14 -6.81
CA THR A 262 24.20 -3.22 -5.94
C THR A 262 25.30 -2.58 -6.80
N TYR A 263 25.05 -1.38 -7.33
CA TYR A 263 26.13 -0.49 -7.75
C TYR A 263 26.84 -0.04 -6.47
N THR A 264 27.85 -0.79 -6.05
CA THR A 264 28.86 -0.26 -5.15
C THR A 264 29.73 0.70 -5.99
N GLN A 265 29.56 2.02 -5.79
CA GLN A 265 30.60 2.96 -6.12
C GLN A 265 31.82 2.59 -5.28
N GLN A 266 32.81 2.03 -5.93
CA GLN A 266 34.18 2.05 -5.40
C GLN A 266 34.68 3.48 -5.59
N ALA A 267 35.02 4.14 -4.45
CA ALA A 267 35.75 5.38 -4.39
C ALA A 267 37.20 5.14 -4.78
#